data_cf96bd61774bb2c424f3ef72a0fc2093
#
_entry.id   cf96bd61774bb2c424f3ef72a0fc2093
#
_cell.length_a   1.000
_cell.length_b   1.000
_cell.length_c   1.000
_cell.angle_alpha   90.00
_cell.angle_beta   90.00
_cell.angle_gamma   90.00
#
_symmetry.space_group_name_H-M   'P 1'
#
loop_
_entity.id
_entity.type
_entity.pdbx_description
1 polymer ?
#
loop_
_entity_poly.entity_id
_entity_poly.type
_entity_poly.pdbx_seq_one_letter_code
_entity_poly.pdbx_strand_id
1 'polypeptide(L)'
;MKFTRFFLYTALAVITYLMLLAWQEDYPPAVDDGGDAAPVSEAPSGLPGGAGEQATPDLPAQPPTAAPPASPGEPALAEATPARTGLIQVSTDTLDLRIDPAGGDIVHLALRQYLRELAVPGEPFVLLDSRPGREFIATSGLVGPNGVDSNGRANWRAASASHALADGANELIVDLRLSTEDNVDITKRFRFTRGSYLIDIEFLIENGSGAAWRANPFGQIRRHDFSDPSAGNRFTRTYLGYVITSADDPYQELDFDDIADAPFSLQQEGGWVGLSQHYFLSAWVPRADSMNSYTLRRGDNGQFIGEFVGAALEVAPGAAGTTGMRFYAGPKDQYSLAEISPNLDLTVDYSFLWFLAAPIYWLLRQIDSFIGNYGVSIIMLTLVVKAIFYKLSETQYRSMAGMRRLMPKLQQLRERHGDDRMKMQQATMDLYKKEKINPFGGCLPLLVQMPVFIALYWVLMQSVELRHAPFFLWIEDLSVRDPYFVLPLLMGATMFLQMRMSPAPADPMQAQIMRLMPIMMTVLFLWFPSGLVLYWLTNGLLSILQQWYITRKIDAESAAAK
;
A
#
# COMPACT_ATOMS: atom_id res chain seq x y z
N MET A 1 30.40 -30.40 -7.08
CA MET A 1 29.46 -29.96 -8.15
C MET A 1 28.02 -30.38 -7.92
N LYS A 2 27.70 -31.52 -7.37
CA LYS A 2 26.29 -31.88 -7.08
C LYS A 2 25.70 -31.00 -5.98
N PHE A 3 26.41 -30.68 -4.91
CA PHE A 3 25.90 -29.93 -3.76
C PHE A 3 25.71 -28.45 -4.05
N THR A 4 26.63 -27.79 -4.77
CA THR A 4 26.51 -26.36 -5.12
C THR A 4 25.45 -26.15 -6.20
N ARG A 5 25.35 -27.09 -7.16
CA ARG A 5 24.24 -27.08 -8.13
C ARG A 5 22.92 -27.42 -7.47
N PHE A 6 22.90 -28.37 -6.54
CA PHE A 6 21.72 -28.67 -5.76
C PHE A 6 21.24 -27.43 -4.99
N PHE A 7 22.14 -26.71 -4.31
CA PHE A 7 21.81 -25.49 -3.58
C PHE A 7 21.40 -24.34 -4.52
N LEU A 8 22.06 -24.19 -5.66
CA LEU A 8 21.70 -23.19 -6.67
C LEU A 8 20.36 -23.54 -7.35
N TYR A 9 20.14 -24.82 -7.64
CA TYR A 9 18.86 -25.29 -8.17
C TYR A 9 17.78 -25.24 -7.10
N THR A 10 18.08 -25.50 -5.84
CA THR A 10 17.13 -25.37 -4.74
C THR A 10 16.79 -23.88 -4.51
N ALA A 11 17.77 -22.99 -4.49
CA ALA A 11 17.54 -21.56 -4.38
C ALA A 11 16.78 -21.02 -5.61
N LEU A 12 17.14 -21.47 -6.82
CA LEU A 12 16.43 -21.12 -8.04
C LEU A 12 15.02 -21.72 -8.04
N ALA A 13 14.86 -22.97 -7.59
CA ALA A 13 13.55 -23.61 -7.46
C ALA A 13 12.68 -22.93 -6.40
N VAL A 14 13.26 -22.52 -5.28
CA VAL A 14 12.55 -21.74 -4.25
C VAL A 14 12.15 -20.37 -4.79
N ILE A 15 13.04 -19.67 -5.48
CA ILE A 15 12.72 -18.36 -6.11
C ILE A 15 11.67 -18.58 -7.22
N THR A 16 11.80 -19.60 -8.05
CA THR A 16 10.84 -19.93 -9.10
C THR A 16 9.50 -20.38 -8.49
N TYR A 17 9.52 -21.13 -7.40
CA TYR A 17 8.34 -21.54 -6.66
C TYR A 17 7.64 -20.34 -6.00
N LEU A 18 8.39 -19.44 -5.38
CA LEU A 18 7.86 -18.19 -4.83
C LEU A 18 7.32 -17.26 -5.95
N MET A 19 7.99 -17.21 -7.11
CA MET A 19 7.48 -16.50 -8.28
C MET A 19 6.23 -17.17 -8.87
N LEU A 20 6.15 -18.52 -8.84
CA LEU A 20 4.95 -19.24 -9.28
C LEU A 20 3.81 -19.09 -8.28
N LEU A 21 4.08 -19.04 -6.97
CA LEU A 21 3.07 -18.74 -5.96
C LEU A 21 2.54 -17.31 -6.13
N ALA A 22 3.42 -16.33 -6.27
CA ALA A 22 3.03 -14.94 -6.56
C ALA A 22 2.27 -14.84 -7.91
N TRP A 23 2.68 -15.61 -8.92
CA TRP A 23 1.96 -15.70 -10.19
C TRP A 23 0.58 -16.35 -10.06
N GLN A 24 0.44 -17.41 -9.24
CA GLN A 24 -0.86 -18.05 -8.99
C GLN A 24 -1.79 -17.18 -8.14
N GLU A 25 -1.23 -16.33 -7.29
CA GLU A 25 -1.95 -15.34 -6.50
C GLU A 25 -2.41 -14.16 -7.40
N ASP A 26 -1.55 -13.71 -8.32
CA ASP A 26 -1.85 -12.67 -9.31
C ASP A 26 -2.71 -13.18 -10.49
N TYR A 27 -2.66 -14.50 -10.79
CA TYR A 27 -3.38 -15.15 -11.90
C TYR A 27 -3.92 -16.52 -11.46
N PRO A 28 -5.00 -16.56 -10.66
CA PRO A 28 -5.61 -17.84 -10.28
C PRO A 28 -6.05 -18.59 -11.54
N PRO A 29 -5.78 -19.92 -11.64
CA PRO A 29 -6.21 -20.70 -12.78
C PRO A 29 -7.74 -20.65 -12.85
N ALA A 30 -8.26 -20.35 -14.04
CA ALA A 30 -9.68 -20.45 -14.31
C ALA A 30 -10.17 -21.84 -13.86
N VAL A 31 -11.11 -21.86 -12.95
CA VAL A 31 -11.74 -23.10 -12.48
C VAL A 31 -12.51 -23.66 -13.65
N ASP A 32 -11.98 -24.71 -14.27
CA ASP A 32 -12.69 -25.49 -15.28
C ASP A 32 -13.81 -26.25 -14.54
N ASP A 33 -14.97 -25.63 -14.50
CA ASP A 33 -16.19 -26.29 -14.03
C ASP A 33 -16.59 -27.37 -15.04
N GLY A 34 -15.90 -28.50 -14.96
CA GLY A 34 -16.30 -29.76 -15.59
C GLY A 34 -17.58 -30.33 -14.96
N GLY A 35 -18.67 -29.60 -15.03
CA GLY A 35 -19.99 -30.05 -14.63
C GLY A 35 -20.71 -30.70 -15.82
N ASP A 36 -20.96 -32.00 -15.71
CA ASP A 36 -21.82 -32.80 -16.59
C ASP A 36 -23.11 -32.07 -16.92
N ALA A 37 -23.29 -31.69 -18.19
CA ALA A 37 -24.51 -31.14 -18.70
C ALA A 37 -25.57 -32.23 -18.87
N ALA A 38 -26.57 -32.24 -18.00
CA ALA A 38 -27.84 -32.92 -18.27
C ALA A 38 -28.65 -32.08 -19.28
N PRO A 39 -29.37 -32.71 -20.21
CA PRO A 39 -30.04 -32.02 -21.31
C PRO A 39 -31.28 -31.26 -20.82
N VAL A 40 -31.27 -29.94 -21.06
CA VAL A 40 -32.44 -29.08 -20.82
C VAL A 40 -33.33 -29.08 -22.08
N SER A 41 -34.59 -29.45 -21.83
CA SER A 41 -35.71 -29.43 -22.77
C SER A 41 -35.99 -28.04 -23.31
N GLU A 42 -36.14 -27.93 -24.60
CA GLU A 42 -36.60 -26.73 -25.33
C GLU A 42 -38.02 -26.31 -24.89
N ALA A 43 -38.22 -25.04 -24.65
CA ALA A 43 -39.53 -24.39 -24.68
C ALA A 43 -39.44 -23.01 -25.36
N PRO A 44 -40.55 -22.55 -25.99
CA PRO A 44 -40.47 -21.82 -27.24
C PRO A 44 -40.35 -20.29 -27.14
N SER A 45 -39.79 -19.73 -28.20
CA SER A 45 -39.67 -18.32 -28.53
C SER A 45 -40.98 -17.52 -28.46
N GLY A 46 -40.93 -16.39 -27.81
CA GLY A 46 -41.93 -15.33 -27.90
C GLY A 46 -41.35 -13.99 -27.47
N LEU A 47 -40.89 -13.20 -28.43
CA LEU A 47 -40.69 -11.75 -28.29
C LEU A 47 -42.06 -11.06 -28.29
N PRO A 48 -42.26 -9.88 -27.74
CA PRO A 48 -41.51 -8.67 -28.04
C PRO A 48 -41.39 -7.62 -26.90
N GLY A 49 -40.47 -6.69 -27.08
CA GLY A 49 -40.72 -5.29 -26.76
C GLY A 49 -40.07 -4.74 -25.50
N GLY A 50 -39.00 -4.04 -25.74
CA GLY A 50 -38.36 -3.02 -25.00
C GLY A 50 -39.11 -2.29 -23.91
N ALA A 51 -38.50 -2.22 -22.78
CA ALA A 51 -38.63 -1.07 -21.87
C ALA A 51 -37.22 -0.80 -21.34
N GLY A 52 -36.71 0.40 -21.61
CA GLY A 52 -35.45 0.86 -21.12
C GLY A 52 -35.45 0.85 -19.59
N GLU A 53 -34.48 0.16 -19.06
CA GLU A 53 -34.19 0.12 -17.65
C GLU A 53 -33.63 1.47 -17.26
N GLN A 54 -34.37 2.19 -16.44
CA GLN A 54 -33.97 3.47 -15.87
C GLN A 54 -32.78 3.26 -14.96
N ALA A 55 -31.73 4.01 -15.22
CA ALA A 55 -30.59 4.10 -14.31
C ALA A 55 -31.09 4.54 -12.93
N THR A 56 -31.16 3.59 -12.02
CA THR A 56 -31.29 3.89 -10.59
C THR A 56 -30.03 4.65 -10.16
N PRO A 57 -30.15 5.71 -9.36
CA PRO A 57 -28.97 6.34 -8.79
C PRO A 57 -28.13 5.29 -8.07
N ASP A 58 -26.80 5.33 -8.24
CA ASP A 58 -25.83 4.41 -7.61
C ASP A 58 -25.80 4.60 -6.07
N LEU A 59 -26.92 4.28 -5.44
CA LEU A 59 -27.11 4.30 -3.99
C LEU A 59 -27.03 2.87 -3.44
N PRO A 60 -26.56 2.69 -2.19
CA PRO A 60 -26.41 1.36 -1.60
C PRO A 60 -27.74 0.58 -1.61
N ALA A 61 -27.68 -0.68 -1.99
CA ALA A 61 -28.81 -1.60 -1.87
C ALA A 61 -29.18 -1.80 -0.40
N GLN A 62 -30.46 -1.81 -0.09
CA GLN A 62 -30.93 -2.11 1.27
C GLN A 62 -30.58 -3.56 1.65
N PRO A 63 -30.22 -3.82 2.92
CA PRO A 63 -30.09 -5.20 3.38
C PRO A 63 -31.42 -5.95 3.18
N PRO A 64 -31.41 -7.23 2.81
CA PRO A 64 -32.62 -7.98 2.51
C PRO A 64 -33.50 -8.14 3.75
N THR A 65 -34.54 -7.33 3.82
CA THR A 65 -35.68 -7.54 4.70
C THR A 65 -36.78 -8.15 3.83
N ALA A 66 -37.33 -9.31 4.21
CA ALA A 66 -38.41 -9.93 3.49
C ALA A 66 -39.62 -8.98 3.37
N ALA A 67 -39.90 -8.52 2.15
CA ALA A 67 -40.97 -7.58 1.85
C ALA A 67 -41.95 -8.16 0.81
N PRO A 68 -43.24 -7.81 0.86
CA PRO A 68 -44.22 -8.19 -0.14
C PRO A 68 -44.04 -7.36 -1.45
N PRO A 69 -44.55 -7.86 -2.60
CA PRO A 69 -44.24 -7.33 -3.92
C PRO A 69 -44.87 -5.97 -4.20
N ALA A 70 -44.11 -5.06 -4.78
CA ALA A 70 -44.56 -3.74 -5.21
C ALA A 70 -44.92 -3.69 -6.70
N SER A 71 -45.89 -2.85 -7.05
CA SER A 71 -46.39 -2.58 -8.40
C SER A 71 -45.58 -1.50 -9.13
N PRO A 72 -45.57 -1.47 -10.48
CA PRO A 72 -44.67 -0.63 -11.28
C PRO A 72 -45.19 0.81 -11.45
N GLY A 73 -44.29 1.78 -11.36
CA GLY A 73 -44.53 3.21 -11.65
C GLY A 73 -43.58 3.74 -12.73
N GLU A 74 -44.03 4.71 -13.47
CA GLU A 74 -43.65 5.27 -14.76
C GLU A 74 -42.34 6.09 -14.79
N PRO A 75 -41.69 6.28 -15.98
CA PRO A 75 -40.31 6.71 -16.08
C PRO A 75 -40.07 8.24 -16.12
N ALA A 76 -39.00 8.70 -15.52
CA ALA A 76 -38.49 10.06 -15.59
C ALA A 76 -37.19 10.17 -16.40
N LEU A 77 -37.10 11.21 -17.20
CA LEU A 77 -36.05 11.54 -18.17
C LEU A 77 -34.67 11.76 -17.54
N ALA A 78 -33.63 11.26 -18.21
CA ALA A 78 -32.24 11.49 -17.87
C ALA A 78 -31.87 12.99 -18.04
N GLU A 79 -31.63 13.70 -16.95
CA GLU A 79 -31.10 15.06 -16.97
C GLU A 79 -29.56 15.03 -16.94
N ALA A 80 -28.97 15.85 -17.84
CA ALA A 80 -27.54 16.13 -17.84
C ALA A 80 -27.11 16.68 -16.47
N THR A 81 -26.06 16.13 -15.88
CA THR A 81 -25.52 16.53 -14.59
C THR A 81 -25.24 18.04 -14.58
N PRO A 82 -25.95 18.86 -13.78
CA PRO A 82 -25.70 20.30 -13.72
C PRO A 82 -24.31 20.56 -13.12
N ALA A 83 -23.65 21.62 -13.61
CA ALA A 83 -22.43 22.11 -13.00
C ALA A 83 -22.67 22.37 -11.50
N ARG A 84 -21.89 21.74 -10.62
CA ARG A 84 -22.04 21.83 -9.15
C ARG A 84 -21.78 23.26 -8.70
N THR A 85 -22.83 23.99 -8.42
CA THR A 85 -22.79 25.39 -7.94
C THR A 85 -23.11 25.43 -6.45
N GLY A 86 -22.41 26.28 -5.69
CA GLY A 86 -22.70 26.46 -4.27
C GLY A 86 -22.00 25.47 -3.33
N LEU A 87 -20.82 24.95 -3.69
CA LEU A 87 -20.04 24.08 -2.83
C LEU A 87 -19.65 24.75 -1.52
N ILE A 88 -19.72 24.03 -0.40
CA ILE A 88 -19.30 24.45 0.93
C ILE A 88 -17.81 24.18 1.06
N GLN A 89 -17.03 25.23 1.31
CA GLN A 89 -15.60 25.14 1.51
C GLN A 89 -15.26 24.91 2.98
N VAL A 90 -14.38 23.95 3.27
CA VAL A 90 -13.90 23.68 4.63
C VAL A 90 -12.37 23.60 4.60
N SER A 91 -11.71 24.39 5.44
CA SER A 91 -10.25 24.44 5.55
C SER A 91 -9.81 24.22 6.99
N THR A 92 -8.93 23.22 7.17
CA THR A 92 -8.22 22.95 8.44
C THR A 92 -6.72 23.15 8.26
N ASP A 93 -5.93 22.79 9.26
CA ASP A 93 -4.46 22.76 9.16
C ASP A 93 -3.93 21.60 8.28
N THR A 94 -4.71 20.51 8.13
CA THR A 94 -4.33 19.32 7.35
C THR A 94 -5.10 19.20 6.04
N LEU A 95 -6.36 19.62 6.00
CA LEU A 95 -7.30 19.38 4.91
C LEU A 95 -7.83 20.69 4.30
N ASP A 96 -8.02 20.69 2.97
CA ASP A 96 -8.84 21.65 2.24
C ASP A 96 -9.85 20.86 1.41
N LEU A 97 -11.14 20.99 1.73
CA LEU A 97 -12.17 20.17 1.10
C LEU A 97 -13.41 20.98 0.70
N ARG A 98 -14.16 20.39 -0.23
CA ARG A 98 -15.43 20.96 -0.70
C ARG A 98 -16.53 19.92 -0.55
N ILE A 99 -17.62 20.33 0.10
CA ILE A 99 -18.80 19.51 0.31
C ILE A 99 -19.89 19.99 -0.64
N ASP A 100 -20.48 19.06 -1.39
CA ASP A 100 -21.65 19.34 -2.24
C ASP A 100 -22.90 19.35 -1.36
N PRO A 101 -23.71 20.42 -1.36
CA PRO A 101 -24.99 20.43 -0.67
C PRO A 101 -25.93 19.32 -1.12
N ALA A 102 -25.82 18.86 -2.38
CA ALA A 102 -26.54 17.69 -2.85
C ALA A 102 -25.89 16.42 -2.28
N GLY A 103 -26.51 15.86 -1.24
CA GLY A 103 -26.05 14.70 -0.51
C GLY A 103 -25.09 15.00 0.65
N GLY A 104 -24.52 16.18 0.73
CA GLY A 104 -23.44 16.48 1.67
C GLY A 104 -22.20 15.64 1.40
N ASP A 105 -21.85 15.47 0.12
CA ASP A 105 -20.77 14.61 -0.35
C ASP A 105 -19.45 15.35 -0.40
N ILE A 106 -18.35 14.70 -0.05
CA ILE A 106 -17.01 15.26 -0.18
C ILE A 106 -16.55 15.04 -1.63
N VAL A 107 -16.60 16.11 -2.42
CA VAL A 107 -16.35 16.08 -3.88
C VAL A 107 -14.97 16.58 -4.27
N HIS A 108 -14.27 17.18 -3.32
CA HIS A 108 -12.88 17.60 -3.46
C HIS A 108 -12.22 17.55 -2.09
N LEU A 109 -10.99 17.02 -2.03
CA LEU A 109 -10.19 17.02 -0.82
C LEU A 109 -8.71 17.08 -1.18
N ALA A 110 -8.02 18.09 -0.66
CA ALA A 110 -6.59 18.27 -0.80
C ALA A 110 -5.88 18.18 0.55
N LEU A 111 -4.71 17.54 0.55
CA LEU A 111 -3.86 17.35 1.72
C LEU A 111 -2.87 18.51 1.82
N ARG A 112 -3.10 19.45 2.72
CA ARG A 112 -2.32 20.70 2.81
C ARG A 112 -0.85 20.50 3.17
N GLN A 113 -0.54 19.45 3.89
CA GLN A 113 0.83 19.11 4.33
C GLN A 113 1.62 18.32 3.28
N TYR A 114 0.95 17.88 2.19
CA TYR A 114 1.56 17.13 1.11
C TYR A 114 1.45 17.90 -0.20
N LEU A 115 2.58 18.24 -0.81
CA LEU A 115 2.58 18.90 -2.11
C LEU A 115 2.30 17.89 -3.22
N ARG A 116 1.72 18.35 -4.33
CA ARG A 116 1.58 17.53 -5.54
C ARG A 116 2.95 17.19 -6.13
N GLU A 117 3.79 18.21 -6.30
CA GLU A 117 5.16 18.12 -6.80
C GLU A 117 6.02 19.17 -6.08
N LEU A 118 7.27 18.84 -5.75
CA LEU A 118 8.19 19.80 -5.15
C LEU A 118 8.51 20.99 -6.08
N ALA A 119 8.52 20.76 -7.39
CA ALA A 119 8.79 21.78 -8.40
C ALA A 119 7.73 22.88 -8.46
N VAL A 120 6.53 22.64 -7.89
CA VAL A 120 5.40 23.58 -7.87
C VAL A 120 5.00 23.87 -6.42
N PRO A 121 5.73 24.81 -5.75
CA PRO A 121 5.43 25.15 -4.36
C PRO A 121 4.01 25.69 -4.21
N GLY A 122 3.32 25.27 -3.16
CA GLY A 122 2.00 25.76 -2.80
C GLY A 122 0.82 25.03 -3.45
N GLU A 123 1.05 24.05 -4.33
CA GLU A 123 -0.01 23.17 -4.82
C GLU A 123 -0.13 21.92 -3.93
N PRO A 124 -1.19 21.79 -3.10
CA PRO A 124 -1.41 20.62 -2.27
C PRO A 124 -1.76 19.39 -3.13
N PHE A 125 -1.47 18.22 -2.60
CA PHE A 125 -1.87 16.95 -3.23
C PHE A 125 -3.39 16.80 -3.13
N VAL A 126 -4.07 16.73 -4.28
CA VAL A 126 -5.51 16.49 -4.36
C VAL A 126 -5.77 15.00 -4.33
N LEU A 127 -6.37 14.54 -3.22
CA LEU A 127 -6.71 13.14 -3.02
C LEU A 127 -8.07 12.80 -3.65
N LEU A 128 -9.12 13.60 -3.36
CA LEU A 128 -10.45 13.45 -3.96
C LEU A 128 -10.72 14.59 -4.95
N ASP A 129 -11.32 14.23 -6.10
CA ASP A 129 -11.64 15.18 -7.16
C ASP A 129 -12.86 14.72 -7.96
N SER A 130 -13.68 15.66 -8.43
CA SER A 130 -14.93 15.39 -9.13
C SER A 130 -14.90 15.78 -10.62
N ARG A 131 -13.74 15.73 -11.26
CA ARG A 131 -13.63 16.03 -12.70
C ARG A 131 -14.35 14.99 -13.55
N PRO A 132 -15.08 15.40 -14.62
CA PRO A 132 -15.76 14.47 -15.53
C PRO A 132 -14.80 13.40 -16.06
N GLY A 133 -15.22 12.12 -16.04
CA GLY A 133 -14.42 10.98 -16.49
C GLY A 133 -13.22 10.61 -15.60
N ARG A 134 -12.99 11.36 -14.52
CA ARG A 134 -11.93 11.13 -13.53
C ARG A 134 -12.43 11.43 -12.13
N GLU A 135 -13.62 10.97 -11.81
CA GLU A 135 -14.21 11.19 -10.50
C GLU A 135 -13.60 10.27 -9.46
N PHE A 136 -13.26 10.82 -8.31
CA PHE A 136 -12.88 10.13 -7.08
C PHE A 136 -13.45 10.93 -5.92
N ILE A 137 -14.56 10.48 -5.35
CA ILE A 137 -15.34 11.19 -4.33
C ILE A 137 -15.74 10.25 -3.19
N ALA A 138 -16.07 10.85 -2.05
CA ALA A 138 -16.64 10.16 -0.90
C ALA A 138 -18.06 10.65 -0.66
N THR A 139 -19.02 9.72 -0.72
CA THR A 139 -20.43 10.01 -0.52
C THR A 139 -20.93 9.34 0.76
N SER A 140 -21.88 9.97 1.44
CA SER A 140 -22.49 9.41 2.65
C SER A 140 -23.90 9.96 2.83
N GLY A 141 -24.76 9.17 3.52
CA GLY A 141 -26.14 9.56 3.68
C GLY A 141 -26.96 8.57 4.48
N LEU A 142 -28.27 8.67 4.32
CA LEU A 142 -29.26 7.84 5.01
C LEU A 142 -30.19 7.21 3.97
N VAL A 143 -30.20 5.88 3.90
CA VAL A 143 -31.07 5.08 3.01
C VAL A 143 -32.04 4.24 3.82
N GLY A 144 -33.06 3.67 3.20
CA GLY A 144 -34.06 2.86 3.86
C GLY A 144 -35.44 3.50 3.83
N PRO A 145 -36.41 2.98 4.61
CA PRO A 145 -37.82 3.37 4.48
C PRO A 145 -38.09 4.88 4.62
N ASN A 146 -37.37 5.57 5.50
CA ASN A 146 -37.47 7.01 5.71
C ASN A 146 -36.14 7.73 5.43
N GLY A 147 -35.19 7.04 4.79
CA GLY A 147 -33.89 7.60 4.44
C GLY A 147 -34.03 8.69 3.40
N VAL A 148 -33.49 9.87 3.70
CA VAL A 148 -33.61 11.08 2.85
C VAL A 148 -32.88 10.96 1.51
N ASP A 149 -31.97 9.98 1.40
CA ASP A 149 -31.21 9.70 0.17
C ASP A 149 -31.77 8.51 -0.62
N SER A 150 -32.87 7.88 -0.19
CA SER A 150 -33.42 6.67 -0.83
C SER A 150 -33.97 6.90 -2.24
N ASN A 151 -34.45 8.09 -2.54
CA ASN A 151 -35.06 8.46 -3.84
C ASN A 151 -34.23 9.52 -4.59
N GLY A 152 -32.95 9.64 -4.29
CA GLY A 152 -32.04 10.64 -4.84
C GLY A 152 -31.29 11.38 -3.73
N ARG A 153 -30.30 12.18 -4.09
CA ARG A 153 -29.48 12.88 -3.09
C ARG A 153 -30.24 14.03 -2.43
N ALA A 154 -30.28 14.04 -1.10
CA ALA A 154 -30.94 15.07 -0.32
C ALA A 154 -30.23 16.42 -0.47
N ASN A 155 -30.99 17.52 -0.50
CA ASN A 155 -30.43 18.87 -0.59
C ASN A 155 -30.28 19.49 0.82
N TRP A 156 -29.05 19.59 1.26
CA TRP A 156 -28.69 20.09 2.58
C TRP A 156 -28.45 21.60 2.56
N ARG A 157 -28.65 22.27 3.71
CA ARG A 157 -28.38 23.68 3.90
C ARG A 157 -27.32 23.88 4.98
N ALA A 158 -26.25 24.60 4.64
CA ALA A 158 -25.24 25.06 5.59
C ALA A 158 -25.53 26.48 6.06
N ALA A 159 -25.07 26.83 7.24
CA ALA A 159 -25.17 28.18 7.77
C ALA A 159 -24.25 29.18 7.01
N SER A 160 -23.14 28.69 6.46
CA SER A 160 -22.17 29.46 5.69
C SER A 160 -21.62 28.61 4.52
N ALA A 161 -21.21 29.28 3.46
CA ALA A 161 -20.54 28.66 2.33
C ALA A 161 -19.04 28.40 2.59
N SER A 162 -18.46 28.93 3.67
CA SER A 162 -17.05 28.76 4.01
C SER A 162 -16.88 28.61 5.52
N HIS A 163 -16.06 27.62 5.89
CA HIS A 163 -15.69 27.29 7.26
C HIS A 163 -14.17 27.08 7.34
N ALA A 164 -13.55 27.70 8.36
CA ALA A 164 -12.10 27.52 8.59
C ALA A 164 -11.83 27.22 10.06
N LEU A 165 -10.89 26.35 10.32
CA LEU A 165 -10.43 26.05 11.67
C LEU A 165 -9.67 27.28 12.21
N ALA A 166 -10.23 27.92 13.22
CA ALA A 166 -9.65 29.13 13.81
C ALA A 166 -8.28 28.82 14.47
N ASP A 167 -7.43 29.82 14.50
CA ASP A 167 -6.15 29.71 15.20
C ASP A 167 -6.38 29.41 16.68
N GLY A 168 -5.69 28.37 17.19
CA GLY A 168 -5.82 27.93 18.57
C GLY A 168 -7.04 27.04 18.89
N ALA A 169 -8.00 26.91 17.96
CA ALA A 169 -9.07 25.93 18.11
C ALA A 169 -8.61 24.53 17.80
N ASN A 170 -9.05 23.53 18.57
CA ASN A 170 -8.73 22.13 18.35
C ASN A 170 -9.74 21.42 17.44
N GLU A 171 -10.89 22.02 17.22
CA GLU A 171 -12.01 21.40 16.52
C GLU A 171 -12.75 22.42 15.64
N LEU A 172 -13.24 21.95 14.49
CA LEU A 172 -14.17 22.66 13.61
C LEU A 172 -15.39 21.79 13.38
N ILE A 173 -16.58 22.34 13.63
CA ILE A 173 -17.87 21.67 13.38
C ILE A 173 -18.55 22.36 12.21
N VAL A 174 -19.03 21.57 11.24
CA VAL A 174 -19.83 22.03 10.10
C VAL A 174 -21.15 21.27 10.08
N ASP A 175 -22.24 21.94 10.33
CA ASP A 175 -23.59 21.37 10.36
C ASP A 175 -24.32 21.65 9.05
N LEU A 176 -24.80 20.61 8.41
CA LEU A 176 -25.72 20.65 7.28
C LEU A 176 -27.11 20.22 7.78
N ARG A 177 -28.14 21.04 7.53
CA ARG A 177 -29.48 20.82 8.04
C ARG A 177 -30.47 20.53 6.93
N LEU A 178 -31.41 19.67 7.23
CA LEU A 178 -32.53 19.28 6.37
C LEU A 178 -33.77 19.06 7.23
N SER A 179 -34.90 19.62 6.82
CA SER A 179 -36.21 19.30 7.40
C SER A 179 -37.06 18.59 6.34
N THR A 180 -37.64 17.48 6.69
CA THR A 180 -38.52 16.71 5.79
C THR A 180 -39.98 17.27 5.87
N GLU A 181 -40.78 16.91 4.89
CA GLU A 181 -42.22 17.27 4.87
C GLU A 181 -42.98 16.65 6.05
N ASP A 182 -42.52 15.53 6.58
CA ASP A 182 -43.09 14.82 7.72
C ASP A 182 -42.66 15.39 9.08
N ASN A 183 -42.07 16.59 9.12
CA ASN A 183 -41.59 17.23 10.33
C ASN A 183 -40.49 16.43 11.06
N VAL A 184 -39.56 15.86 10.31
CA VAL A 184 -38.32 15.27 10.84
C VAL A 184 -37.15 16.20 10.50
N ASP A 185 -36.48 16.70 11.53
CA ASP A 185 -35.29 17.53 11.38
C ASP A 185 -34.04 16.66 11.46
N ILE A 186 -33.17 16.77 10.45
CA ILE A 186 -31.94 16.00 10.37
C ILE A 186 -30.75 16.95 10.23
N THR A 187 -29.76 16.78 11.08
CA THR A 187 -28.50 17.49 10.98
C THR A 187 -27.38 16.51 10.63
N LYS A 188 -26.75 16.69 9.49
CA LYS A 188 -25.51 16.00 9.11
C LYS A 188 -24.34 16.85 9.58
N ARG A 189 -23.63 16.39 10.58
CA ARG A 189 -22.53 17.09 11.25
C ARG A 189 -21.20 16.51 10.83
N PHE A 190 -20.33 17.35 10.33
CA PHE A 190 -18.93 17.04 10.10
C PHE A 190 -18.09 17.66 11.22
N ARG A 191 -17.25 16.84 11.82
CA ARG A 191 -16.33 17.26 12.87
C ARG A 191 -14.90 17.01 12.40
N PHE A 192 -14.08 18.03 12.44
CA PHE A 192 -12.68 18.04 12.05
C PHE A 192 -11.83 18.36 13.26
N THR A 193 -10.83 17.53 13.54
CA THR A 193 -9.89 17.74 14.66
C THR A 193 -8.56 18.24 14.12
N ARG A 194 -7.95 19.22 14.78
CA ARG A 194 -6.63 19.75 14.41
C ARG A 194 -5.58 18.64 14.33
N GLY A 195 -4.74 18.68 13.28
CA GLY A 195 -3.69 17.69 13.04
C GLY A 195 -4.19 16.33 12.54
N SER A 196 -5.51 16.15 12.38
CA SER A 196 -6.11 14.87 11.98
C SER A 196 -6.52 14.86 10.52
N TYR A 197 -6.45 13.67 9.91
CA TYR A 197 -7.00 13.33 8.60
C TYR A 197 -8.30 12.53 8.71
N LEU A 198 -8.79 12.31 9.94
CA LEU A 198 -10.06 11.64 10.23
C LEU A 198 -11.17 12.68 10.33
N ILE A 199 -12.28 12.41 9.68
CA ILE A 199 -13.49 13.24 9.66
C ILE A 199 -14.60 12.42 10.31
N ASP A 200 -15.11 12.87 11.46
CA ASP A 200 -16.31 12.28 12.05
C ASP A 200 -17.55 12.83 11.37
N ILE A 201 -18.46 11.95 10.98
CA ILE A 201 -19.72 12.32 10.32
C ILE A 201 -20.85 11.73 11.14
N GLU A 202 -21.67 12.60 11.70
CA GLU A 202 -22.81 12.25 12.56
C GLU A 202 -24.12 12.71 11.95
N PHE A 203 -25.16 11.91 12.06
CA PHE A 203 -26.53 12.28 11.75
C PHE A 203 -27.30 12.38 13.06
N LEU A 204 -27.77 13.60 13.36
CA LEU A 204 -28.65 13.88 14.49
C LEU A 204 -30.07 14.01 13.94
N ILE A 205 -30.97 13.15 14.40
CA ILE A 205 -32.35 13.08 13.93
C ILE A 205 -33.29 13.46 15.06
N GLU A 206 -34.15 14.46 14.80
CA GLU A 206 -35.24 14.86 15.70
C GLU A 206 -36.55 14.49 15.01
N ASN A 207 -37.21 13.44 15.49
CA ASN A 207 -38.45 12.96 14.89
C ASN A 207 -39.69 13.67 15.46
N GLY A 208 -40.08 14.79 14.85
CA GLY A 208 -41.32 15.51 15.16
C GLY A 208 -42.56 14.92 14.48
N SER A 209 -42.46 13.81 13.76
CA SER A 209 -43.58 13.14 13.08
C SER A 209 -44.41 12.27 14.03
N GLY A 210 -45.58 11.84 13.56
CA GLY A 210 -46.45 10.94 14.30
C GLY A 210 -46.14 9.43 14.18
N ALA A 211 -45.08 9.05 13.43
CA ALA A 211 -44.70 7.70 13.17
C ALA A 211 -43.21 7.43 13.51
N ALA A 212 -42.86 6.17 13.73
CA ALA A 212 -41.44 5.81 13.90
C ALA A 212 -40.66 6.08 12.59
N TRP A 213 -39.56 6.78 12.71
CA TRP A 213 -38.63 7.05 11.61
C TRP A 213 -37.53 6.00 11.59
N ARG A 214 -37.20 5.47 10.42
CA ARG A 214 -36.18 4.41 10.29
C ARG A 214 -35.33 4.60 9.05
N ALA A 215 -33.99 4.64 9.20
CA ALA A 215 -33.03 4.66 8.09
C ALA A 215 -31.69 4.00 8.46
N ASN A 216 -30.94 3.65 7.44
CA ASN A 216 -29.61 3.05 7.53
C ASN A 216 -28.56 4.09 7.11
N PRO A 217 -27.52 4.35 7.90
CA PRO A 217 -26.39 5.14 7.46
C PRO A 217 -25.58 4.37 6.41
N PHE A 218 -25.06 5.08 5.41
CA PHE A 218 -24.18 4.51 4.41
C PHE A 218 -23.01 5.44 4.10
N GLY A 219 -21.89 4.85 3.65
CA GLY A 219 -20.76 5.55 3.07
C GLY A 219 -20.25 4.81 1.85
N GLN A 220 -19.91 5.58 0.79
CA GLN A 220 -19.35 5.05 -0.44
C GLN A 220 -18.08 5.80 -0.81
N ILE A 221 -17.13 5.09 -1.41
CA ILE A 221 -16.02 5.64 -2.20
C ILE A 221 -16.32 5.30 -3.66
N ARG A 222 -16.39 6.33 -4.51
CA ARG A 222 -16.67 6.18 -5.94
C ARG A 222 -15.47 6.65 -6.72
N ARG A 223 -14.94 5.81 -7.60
CA ARG A 223 -13.75 6.14 -8.38
C ARG A 223 -13.80 5.56 -9.79
N HIS A 224 -13.42 6.36 -10.79
CA HIS A 224 -13.09 5.85 -12.12
C HIS A 224 -11.72 5.16 -12.10
N ASP A 225 -11.51 4.23 -13.02
CA ASP A 225 -10.18 3.64 -13.22
C ASP A 225 -9.25 4.66 -13.91
N PHE A 226 -8.32 5.18 -13.14
CA PHE A 226 -7.22 6.02 -13.62
C PHE A 226 -5.99 5.80 -12.72
N SER A 227 -4.80 6.04 -13.31
CA SER A 227 -3.53 5.86 -12.61
C SER A 227 -3.45 6.71 -11.34
N ASP A 228 -2.80 6.16 -10.31
CA ASP A 228 -2.52 6.88 -9.07
C ASP A 228 -1.54 8.03 -9.33
N PRO A 229 -1.91 9.30 -9.03
CA PRO A 229 -1.01 10.43 -9.17
C PRO A 229 0.20 10.39 -8.23
N SER A 230 0.11 9.63 -7.11
CA SER A 230 1.19 9.45 -6.15
C SER A 230 2.10 8.27 -6.50
N ALA A 231 1.70 7.42 -7.45
CA ALA A 231 2.49 6.27 -7.84
C ALA A 231 3.83 6.69 -8.46
N GLY A 232 4.87 5.97 -8.10
CA GLY A 232 6.18 6.10 -8.69
C GLY A 232 6.23 5.62 -10.15
N ASN A 233 7.41 5.24 -10.60
CA ASN A 233 7.60 4.70 -11.93
C ASN A 233 7.21 3.19 -11.98
N ARG A 234 7.28 2.59 -13.20
CA ARG A 234 6.92 1.19 -13.45
C ARG A 234 7.63 0.16 -12.54
N PHE A 235 8.80 0.50 -11.98
CA PHE A 235 9.59 -0.38 -11.10
C PHE A 235 9.23 -0.23 -9.62
N THR A 236 8.42 0.76 -9.28
CA THR A 236 7.97 1.07 -7.91
C THR A 236 6.44 1.06 -7.82
N ARG A 237 5.79 0.25 -8.68
CA ARG A 237 4.33 0.13 -8.68
C ARG A 237 3.90 -0.53 -7.37
N THR A 238 3.05 0.17 -6.65
CA THR A 238 2.36 -0.30 -5.45
C THR A 238 0.90 -0.57 -5.77
N TYR A 239 0.23 -1.23 -4.87
CA TYR A 239 -1.18 -1.56 -5.00
C TYR A 239 -2.04 -0.30 -5.17
N LEU A 240 -3.01 -0.36 -6.08
CA LEU A 240 -4.06 0.63 -6.29
C LEU A 240 -5.37 -0.12 -6.48
N GLY A 241 -6.25 -0.08 -5.50
CA GLY A 241 -7.52 -0.78 -5.54
C GLY A 241 -8.28 -0.63 -4.23
N TYR A 242 -9.41 -1.30 -4.16
CA TYR A 242 -10.19 -1.36 -2.94
C TYR A 242 -9.59 -2.33 -1.94
N VAL A 243 -9.72 -1.97 -0.68
CA VAL A 243 -9.24 -2.77 0.46
C VAL A 243 -10.36 -2.87 1.49
N ILE A 244 -10.46 -4.03 2.10
CA ILE A 244 -11.49 -4.32 3.11
C ILE A 244 -10.90 -5.21 4.21
N THR A 245 -11.41 -5.07 5.42
CA THR A 245 -11.13 -6.04 6.50
C THR A 245 -12.29 -6.99 6.65
N SER A 246 -11.99 -8.26 6.94
CA SER A 246 -12.98 -9.25 7.33
C SER A 246 -12.51 -10.05 8.54
N ALA A 247 -13.41 -10.86 9.13
CA ALA A 247 -13.06 -11.73 10.24
C ALA A 247 -12.11 -12.87 9.84
N ASP A 248 -12.21 -13.34 8.58
CA ASP A 248 -11.40 -14.43 8.03
C ASP A 248 -10.10 -13.92 7.41
N ASP A 249 -10.12 -12.71 6.84
CA ASP A 249 -8.98 -12.06 6.24
C ASP A 249 -8.87 -10.61 6.75
N PRO A 250 -7.91 -10.33 7.65
CA PRO A 250 -7.73 -8.99 8.23
C PRO A 250 -7.44 -7.88 7.22
N TYR A 251 -6.88 -8.23 6.05
CA TYR A 251 -6.55 -7.29 4.98
C TYR A 251 -6.69 -7.95 3.62
N GLN A 252 -7.79 -7.70 2.94
CA GLN A 252 -8.07 -8.21 1.61
C GLN A 252 -7.98 -7.09 0.58
N GLU A 253 -7.17 -7.31 -0.45
CA GLU A 253 -7.05 -6.46 -1.62
C GLU A 253 -8.00 -6.96 -2.71
N LEU A 254 -8.70 -6.03 -3.37
CA LEU A 254 -9.62 -6.29 -4.48
C LEU A 254 -9.35 -5.24 -5.56
N ASP A 255 -8.71 -5.63 -6.63
CA ASP A 255 -8.40 -4.72 -7.71
C ASP A 255 -9.63 -4.41 -8.60
N PHE A 256 -9.46 -3.50 -9.55
CA PHE A 256 -10.58 -3.08 -10.39
C PHE A 256 -11.03 -4.18 -11.37
N ASP A 257 -10.11 -5.07 -11.77
CA ASP A 257 -10.43 -6.18 -12.66
C ASP A 257 -11.24 -7.25 -11.91
N ASP A 258 -10.84 -7.59 -10.67
CA ASP A 258 -11.60 -8.50 -9.79
C ASP A 258 -13.04 -8.03 -9.59
N ILE A 259 -13.20 -6.73 -9.27
CA ILE A 259 -14.53 -6.12 -9.04
C ILE A 259 -15.35 -6.04 -10.33
N ALA A 260 -14.70 -5.88 -11.48
CA ALA A 260 -15.38 -5.87 -12.79
C ALA A 260 -15.89 -7.25 -13.17
N ASP A 261 -15.15 -8.30 -12.83
CA ASP A 261 -15.49 -9.69 -13.11
C ASP A 261 -16.62 -10.20 -12.20
N ALA A 262 -16.57 -9.88 -10.90
CA ALA A 262 -17.62 -10.25 -9.96
C ALA A 262 -17.78 -9.24 -8.82
N PRO A 263 -19.00 -8.80 -8.47
CA PRO A 263 -19.23 -7.98 -7.30
C PRO A 263 -18.87 -8.75 -6.02
N PHE A 264 -18.19 -8.08 -5.09
CA PHE A 264 -17.89 -8.60 -3.77
C PHE A 264 -18.93 -8.12 -2.76
N SER A 265 -19.35 -9.00 -1.83
CA SER A 265 -20.23 -8.62 -0.73
C SER A 265 -19.89 -9.37 0.56
N LEU A 266 -19.98 -8.67 1.69
CA LEU A 266 -19.65 -9.17 3.02
C LEU A 266 -20.58 -8.57 4.06
N GLN A 267 -20.98 -9.35 5.08
CA GLN A 267 -21.67 -8.84 6.27
C GLN A 267 -20.84 -9.16 7.51
N GLN A 268 -20.57 -8.14 8.33
CA GLN A 268 -19.84 -8.32 9.58
C GLN A 268 -20.12 -7.20 10.58
N GLU A 269 -19.79 -7.44 11.84
CA GLU A 269 -19.80 -6.42 12.88
C GLU A 269 -18.55 -5.54 12.77
N GLY A 270 -18.71 -4.22 12.85
CA GLY A 270 -17.61 -3.28 12.69
C GLY A 270 -16.98 -3.32 11.30
N GLY A 271 -15.64 -3.28 11.25
CA GLY A 271 -14.84 -3.32 10.03
C GLY A 271 -14.67 -1.97 9.35
N TRP A 272 -14.11 -2.00 8.14
CA TRP A 272 -13.89 -0.82 7.30
C TRP A 272 -13.76 -1.23 5.82
N VAL A 273 -14.01 -0.28 4.93
CA VAL A 273 -13.76 -0.40 3.49
C VAL A 273 -13.06 0.86 2.99
N GLY A 274 -12.05 0.70 2.16
CA GLY A 274 -11.26 1.83 1.68
C GLY A 274 -10.75 1.64 0.26
N LEU A 275 -10.14 2.70 -0.27
CA LEU A 275 -9.34 2.70 -1.49
C LEU A 275 -7.90 3.05 -1.13
N SER A 276 -7.01 2.09 -1.36
CA SER A 276 -5.58 2.23 -1.10
C SER A 276 -4.88 2.75 -2.35
N GLN A 277 -4.04 3.77 -2.15
CA GLN A 277 -3.08 4.28 -3.12
C GLN A 277 -1.67 4.08 -2.56
N HIS A 278 -0.64 4.47 -3.31
CA HIS A 278 0.74 4.28 -2.85
C HIS A 278 0.98 4.82 -1.43
N TYR A 279 0.78 6.12 -1.25
CA TYR A 279 1.07 6.81 0.02
C TYR A 279 -0.18 7.19 0.81
N PHE A 280 -1.36 7.11 0.19
CA PHE A 280 -2.59 7.65 0.74
C PHE A 280 -3.70 6.60 0.80
N LEU A 281 -4.60 6.80 1.75
CA LEU A 281 -5.77 5.97 1.97
C LEU A 281 -7.01 6.84 2.08
N SER A 282 -8.09 6.40 1.45
CA SER A 282 -9.45 6.90 1.70
C SER A 282 -10.28 5.75 2.23
N ALA A 283 -10.82 5.84 3.45
CA ALA A 283 -11.53 4.71 4.06
C ALA A 283 -12.75 5.15 4.86
N TRP A 284 -13.83 4.42 4.70
CA TRP A 284 -15.01 4.49 5.56
C TRP A 284 -14.88 3.50 6.72
N VAL A 285 -15.11 4.01 7.91
CA VAL A 285 -15.08 3.24 9.16
C VAL A 285 -16.44 3.42 9.85
N PRO A 286 -17.39 2.49 9.70
CA PRO A 286 -18.65 2.53 10.42
C PRO A 286 -18.45 2.28 11.92
N ARG A 287 -19.56 2.28 12.67
CA ARG A 287 -19.52 1.98 14.09
C ARG A 287 -19.05 0.54 14.33
N ALA A 288 -18.16 0.37 15.31
CA ALA A 288 -17.56 -0.92 15.63
C ALA A 288 -18.58 -1.93 16.21
N ASP A 289 -19.63 -1.43 16.87
CA ASP A 289 -20.67 -2.20 17.56
C ASP A 289 -21.93 -2.44 16.70
N SER A 290 -21.84 -2.24 15.39
CA SER A 290 -22.96 -2.42 14.48
C SER A 290 -22.68 -3.44 13.39
N MET A 291 -23.73 -4.20 13.00
CA MET A 291 -23.68 -5.07 11.84
C MET A 291 -23.73 -4.25 10.57
N ASN A 292 -22.73 -4.39 9.71
CA ASN A 292 -22.58 -3.63 8.48
C ASN A 292 -22.55 -4.58 7.29
N SER A 293 -23.18 -4.15 6.18
CA SER A 293 -23.08 -4.81 4.88
C SER A 293 -22.12 -4.04 4.01
N TYR A 294 -21.10 -4.70 3.49
CA TYR A 294 -20.10 -4.13 2.59
C TYR A 294 -20.33 -4.65 1.17
N THR A 295 -20.15 -3.80 0.17
CA THR A 295 -20.26 -4.18 -1.24
C THR A 295 -19.21 -3.45 -2.05
N LEU A 296 -18.52 -4.20 -2.93
CA LEU A 296 -17.64 -3.65 -3.94
C LEU A 296 -18.23 -4.03 -5.30
N ARG A 297 -18.46 -3.06 -6.16
CA ARG A 297 -19.12 -3.27 -7.45
C ARG A 297 -18.70 -2.24 -8.48
N ARG A 298 -18.90 -2.57 -9.74
CA ARG A 298 -18.82 -1.61 -10.84
C ARG A 298 -20.19 -0.95 -11.02
N GLY A 299 -20.23 0.38 -11.08
CA GLY A 299 -21.41 1.17 -11.38
C GLY A 299 -21.64 1.35 -12.89
N ASP A 300 -22.84 1.81 -13.27
CA ASP A 300 -23.26 1.95 -14.67
C ASP A 300 -22.41 2.94 -15.48
N ASN A 301 -21.83 3.94 -14.83
CA ASN A 301 -20.97 4.96 -15.44
C ASN A 301 -19.50 4.54 -15.58
N GLY A 302 -19.18 3.25 -15.38
CA GLY A 302 -17.80 2.76 -15.40
C GLY A 302 -16.96 3.14 -14.17
N GLN A 303 -17.62 3.63 -13.13
CA GLN A 303 -17.02 3.85 -11.81
C GLN A 303 -16.98 2.56 -11.03
N PHE A 304 -15.98 2.42 -10.18
CA PHE A 304 -15.94 1.41 -9.13
C PHE A 304 -16.44 2.03 -7.83
N ILE A 305 -17.23 1.27 -7.08
CA ILE A 305 -17.91 1.71 -5.87
C ILE A 305 -17.58 0.73 -4.76
N GLY A 306 -16.93 1.22 -3.70
CA GLY A 306 -16.77 0.52 -2.44
C GLY A 306 -17.65 1.17 -1.40
N GLU A 307 -18.55 0.39 -0.80
CA GLU A 307 -19.59 0.92 0.07
C GLU A 307 -19.81 0.07 1.31
N PHE A 308 -20.32 0.71 2.35
CA PHE A 308 -20.95 0.02 3.46
C PHE A 308 -22.35 0.58 3.72
N VAL A 309 -23.23 -0.27 4.24
CA VAL A 309 -24.54 0.09 4.79
C VAL A 309 -24.60 -0.40 6.23
N GLY A 310 -24.77 0.52 7.17
CA GLY A 310 -24.84 0.22 8.60
C GLY A 310 -26.22 -0.26 9.05
N ALA A 311 -26.29 -0.69 10.31
CA ALA A 311 -27.56 -1.08 10.93
C ALA A 311 -28.55 0.08 10.95
N ALA A 312 -29.84 -0.22 10.81
CA ALA A 312 -30.89 0.77 10.82
C ALA A 312 -30.99 1.45 12.20
N LEU A 313 -31.04 2.78 12.19
CA LEU A 313 -31.46 3.57 13.34
C LEU A 313 -33.00 3.71 13.30
N GLU A 314 -33.66 3.42 14.41
CA GLU A 314 -35.08 3.66 14.60
C GLU A 314 -35.28 4.74 15.66
N VAL A 315 -36.06 5.78 15.33
CA VAL A 315 -36.35 6.93 16.21
C VAL A 315 -37.85 7.02 16.40
N ALA A 316 -38.32 6.83 17.64
CA ALA A 316 -39.72 6.90 17.98
C ALA A 316 -40.32 8.32 17.76
N PRO A 317 -41.64 8.46 17.59
CA PRO A 317 -42.30 9.77 17.51
C PRO A 317 -41.95 10.67 18.70
N GLY A 318 -41.58 11.90 18.44
CA GLY A 318 -41.20 12.89 19.46
C GLY A 318 -39.82 12.62 20.12
N ALA A 319 -39.08 11.65 19.66
CA ALA A 319 -37.73 11.31 20.18
C ALA A 319 -36.63 11.87 19.27
N ALA A 320 -35.41 11.86 19.82
CA ALA A 320 -34.19 12.12 19.06
C ALA A 320 -33.32 10.85 18.99
N GLY A 321 -32.55 10.70 17.92
CA GLY A 321 -31.60 9.63 17.72
C GLY A 321 -30.34 10.11 17.01
N THR A 322 -29.24 9.36 17.18
CA THR A 322 -27.97 9.69 16.56
C THR A 322 -27.32 8.45 15.97
N THR A 323 -26.80 8.56 14.76
CA THR A 323 -25.94 7.57 14.14
C THR A 323 -24.78 8.27 13.47
N GLY A 324 -23.70 7.54 13.19
CA GLY A 324 -22.53 8.15 12.57
C GLY A 324 -21.53 7.15 12.03
N MET A 325 -20.53 7.68 11.36
CA MET A 325 -19.43 6.97 10.75
C MET A 325 -18.21 7.87 10.72
N ARG A 326 -17.05 7.31 10.42
CA ARG A 326 -15.81 8.09 10.26
C ARG A 326 -15.29 7.91 8.85
N PHE A 327 -14.75 8.98 8.29
CA PHE A 327 -14.06 8.94 7.00
C PHE A 327 -12.61 9.34 7.18
N TYR A 328 -11.71 8.47 6.85
CA TYR A 328 -10.28 8.77 6.81
C TYR A 328 -9.89 9.16 5.39
N ALA A 329 -9.15 10.26 5.24
CA ALA A 329 -8.60 10.70 3.96
C ALA A 329 -7.22 11.31 4.18
N GLY A 330 -6.18 10.51 4.07
CA GLY A 330 -4.84 10.98 4.44
C GLY A 330 -3.73 10.00 4.15
N PRO A 331 -2.52 10.28 4.71
CA PRO A 331 -1.34 9.44 4.53
C PRO A 331 -1.49 8.08 5.23
N LYS A 332 -0.83 7.06 4.68
CA LYS A 332 -0.75 5.74 5.31
C LYS A 332 0.31 5.76 6.45
N ASP A 333 0.00 6.44 7.55
CA ASP A 333 0.79 6.37 8.79
C ASP A 333 0.29 5.21 9.65
N GLN A 334 1.10 4.18 9.78
CA GLN A 334 0.76 2.93 10.48
C GLN A 334 0.23 3.17 11.90
N TYR A 335 0.82 4.08 12.65
CA TYR A 335 0.44 4.32 14.05
C TYR A 335 -0.91 5.03 14.16
N SER A 336 -1.13 6.06 13.35
CA SER A 336 -2.40 6.78 13.32
C SER A 336 -3.54 5.88 12.83
N LEU A 337 -3.29 5.02 11.84
CA LEU A 337 -4.28 4.09 11.32
C LEU A 337 -4.68 3.02 12.34
N ALA A 338 -3.73 2.50 13.12
CA ALA A 338 -4.00 1.52 14.19
C ALA A 338 -4.92 2.08 15.30
N GLU A 339 -4.88 3.38 15.57
CA GLU A 339 -5.75 4.04 16.54
C GLU A 339 -7.19 4.23 16.02
N ILE A 340 -7.37 4.28 14.70
CA ILE A 340 -8.66 4.54 14.08
C ILE A 340 -9.53 3.28 14.06
N SER A 341 -9.00 2.15 13.58
CA SER A 341 -9.75 0.89 13.50
C SER A 341 -8.79 -0.30 13.51
N PRO A 342 -9.21 -1.45 14.07
CA PRO A 342 -8.43 -2.68 13.98
C PRO A 342 -8.09 -3.03 12.52
N ASN A 343 -6.85 -3.45 12.28
CA ASN A 343 -6.32 -3.87 10.99
C ASN A 343 -6.23 -2.76 9.91
N LEU A 344 -6.60 -1.51 10.21
CA LEU A 344 -6.48 -0.42 9.24
C LEU A 344 -5.00 -0.06 8.96
N ASP A 345 -4.12 -0.31 9.91
CA ASP A 345 -2.66 -0.19 9.79
C ASP A 345 -2.05 -1.18 8.81
N LEU A 346 -2.73 -2.31 8.52
CA LEU A 346 -2.27 -3.29 7.52
C LEU A 346 -2.32 -2.75 6.08
N THR A 347 -3.01 -1.62 5.84
CA THR A 347 -2.94 -0.90 4.57
C THR A 347 -1.53 -0.37 4.25
N VAL A 348 -0.64 -0.27 5.25
CA VAL A 348 0.82 -0.13 5.06
C VAL A 348 1.38 -1.54 4.86
N ASP A 349 1.32 -2.02 3.63
CA ASP A 349 1.69 -3.41 3.32
C ASP A 349 3.21 -3.58 3.26
N TYR A 350 3.75 -4.32 4.22
CA TYR A 350 5.15 -4.78 4.25
C TYR A 350 5.32 -6.20 3.71
N SER A 351 4.29 -6.73 3.06
CA SER A 351 4.28 -8.09 2.51
C SER A 351 4.58 -9.14 3.61
N PHE A 352 4.95 -10.35 3.22
CA PHE A 352 5.23 -11.48 4.14
C PHE A 352 6.37 -11.21 5.16
N LEU A 353 7.16 -10.14 4.99
CA LEU A 353 8.23 -9.77 5.92
C LEU A 353 7.84 -8.68 6.95
N TRP A 354 6.54 -8.46 7.15
CA TRP A 354 6.04 -7.45 8.09
C TRP A 354 6.69 -7.53 9.49
N PHE A 355 6.97 -8.74 9.98
CA PHE A 355 7.58 -8.97 11.29
C PHE A 355 9.04 -8.46 11.39
N LEU A 356 9.74 -8.29 10.25
CA LEU A 356 11.05 -7.64 10.16
C LEU A 356 10.92 -6.16 9.81
N ALA A 357 9.98 -5.82 8.94
CA ALA A 357 9.79 -4.46 8.45
C ALA A 357 9.28 -3.52 9.55
N ALA A 358 8.32 -3.94 10.36
CA ALA A 358 7.76 -3.12 11.43
C ALA A 358 8.82 -2.69 12.49
N PRO A 359 9.69 -3.56 13.04
CA PRO A 359 10.80 -3.13 13.90
C PRO A 359 11.81 -2.21 13.20
N ILE A 360 12.08 -2.43 11.90
CA ILE A 360 12.99 -1.58 11.12
C ILE A 360 12.39 -0.18 10.93
N TYR A 361 11.10 -0.10 10.59
CA TYR A 361 10.39 1.17 10.48
C TYR A 361 10.33 1.92 11.82
N TRP A 362 9.99 1.22 12.90
CA TRP A 362 10.02 1.79 14.23
C TRP A 362 11.39 2.39 14.57
N LEU A 363 12.48 1.63 14.29
CA LEU A 363 13.84 2.10 14.55
C LEU A 363 14.20 3.31 13.67
N LEU A 364 13.82 3.30 12.39
CA LEU A 364 14.01 4.43 11.48
C LEU A 364 13.34 5.70 12.03
N ARG A 365 12.09 5.59 12.45
CA ARG A 365 11.31 6.70 13.02
C ARG A 365 11.90 7.21 14.34
N GLN A 366 12.37 6.31 15.22
CA GLN A 366 13.07 6.72 16.45
C GLN A 366 14.36 7.48 16.13
N ILE A 367 15.16 7.01 15.19
CA ILE A 367 16.38 7.70 14.78
C ILE A 367 16.04 9.08 14.19
N ASP A 368 15.03 9.16 13.35
CA ASP A 368 14.62 10.41 12.72
C ASP A 368 14.08 11.43 13.71
N SER A 369 13.37 11.01 14.74
CA SER A 369 12.87 11.90 15.81
C SER A 369 14.00 12.66 16.55
N PHE A 370 15.23 12.14 16.55
CA PHE A 370 16.42 12.81 17.14
C PHE A 370 17.20 13.61 16.09
N ILE A 371 17.23 13.15 14.84
CA ILE A 371 18.10 13.71 13.79
C ILE A 371 17.35 14.76 12.95
N GLY A 372 16.06 14.52 12.64
CA GLY A 372 15.24 15.40 11.80
C GLY A 372 15.65 15.40 10.32
N ASN A 373 16.32 14.34 9.83
CA ASN A 373 16.68 14.16 8.44
C ASN A 373 16.68 12.69 8.05
N TYR A 374 15.69 12.27 7.27
CA TYR A 374 15.51 10.87 6.88
C TYR A 374 16.69 10.26 6.13
N GLY A 375 17.42 11.03 5.33
CA GLY A 375 18.62 10.53 4.65
C GLY A 375 19.73 10.15 5.64
N VAL A 376 19.97 10.99 6.65
CA VAL A 376 20.90 10.67 7.75
C VAL A 376 20.39 9.51 8.58
N SER A 377 19.07 9.46 8.81
CA SER A 377 18.43 8.38 9.57
C SER A 377 18.58 7.03 8.88
N ILE A 378 18.51 6.97 7.54
CA ILE A 378 18.82 5.77 6.73
C ILE A 378 20.28 5.34 6.92
N ILE A 379 21.22 6.28 6.91
CA ILE A 379 22.65 5.99 7.15
C ILE A 379 22.85 5.41 8.55
N MET A 380 22.25 6.02 9.57
CA MET A 380 22.37 5.55 10.96
C MET A 380 21.68 4.19 11.16
N LEU A 381 20.51 3.99 10.58
CA LEU A 381 19.85 2.69 10.56
C LEU A 381 20.74 1.61 9.94
N THR A 382 21.40 1.92 8.82
CA THR A 382 22.34 1.00 8.17
C THR A 382 23.52 0.66 9.07
N LEU A 383 24.05 1.63 9.81
CA LEU A 383 25.11 1.42 10.81
C LEU A 383 24.66 0.47 11.92
N VAL A 384 23.46 0.68 12.47
CA VAL A 384 22.90 -0.17 13.52
C VAL A 384 22.72 -1.61 13.04
N VAL A 385 22.11 -1.79 11.86
CA VAL A 385 21.94 -3.12 11.25
C VAL A 385 23.29 -3.80 11.01
N LYS A 386 24.29 -3.06 10.49
CA LYS A 386 25.66 -3.58 10.31
C LYS A 386 26.34 -3.95 11.65
N ALA A 387 26.10 -3.20 12.69
CA ALA A 387 26.63 -3.50 14.03
C ALA A 387 26.02 -4.78 14.60
N ILE A 388 24.71 -4.97 14.45
CA ILE A 388 24.01 -6.21 14.89
C ILE A 388 24.59 -7.42 14.15
N PHE A 389 24.81 -7.33 12.84
CA PHE A 389 25.33 -8.42 12.01
C PHE A 389 26.86 -8.48 11.95
N TYR A 390 27.59 -7.70 12.78
CA TYR A 390 29.05 -7.63 12.70
C TYR A 390 29.73 -8.99 12.84
N LYS A 391 29.32 -9.82 13.81
CA LYS A 391 29.90 -11.16 14.04
C LYS A 391 29.68 -12.10 12.86
N LEU A 392 28.53 -12.01 12.23
CA LEU A 392 28.21 -12.79 11.05
C LEU A 392 29.08 -12.37 9.86
N SER A 393 29.24 -11.05 9.65
CA SER A 393 30.12 -10.49 8.64
C SER A 393 31.61 -10.85 8.89
N GLU A 394 32.08 -10.84 10.16
CA GLU A 394 33.43 -11.27 10.52
C GLU A 394 33.69 -12.73 10.08
N THR A 395 32.74 -13.63 10.35
CA THR A 395 32.83 -15.03 9.95
C THR A 395 32.90 -15.19 8.43
N GLN A 396 32.12 -14.41 7.68
CA GLN A 396 32.15 -14.34 6.22
C GLN A 396 33.53 -13.95 5.70
N TYR A 397 34.06 -12.82 6.18
CA TYR A 397 35.33 -12.31 5.70
C TYR A 397 36.50 -13.21 6.09
N ARG A 398 36.44 -13.89 7.26
CA ARG A 398 37.43 -14.93 7.64
C ARG A 398 37.37 -16.12 6.67
N SER A 399 36.20 -16.60 6.31
CA SER A 399 36.03 -17.67 5.30
C SER A 399 36.56 -17.23 3.93
N MET A 400 36.23 -16.02 3.48
CA MET A 400 36.71 -15.48 2.21
C MET A 400 38.25 -15.31 2.19
N ALA A 401 38.85 -14.83 3.28
CA ALA A 401 40.30 -14.72 3.41
C ALA A 401 40.97 -16.12 3.37
N GLY A 402 40.38 -17.14 4.00
CA GLY A 402 40.79 -18.51 3.89
C GLY A 402 40.76 -19.04 2.46
N MET A 403 39.65 -18.82 1.73
CA MET A 403 39.55 -19.21 0.31
C MET A 403 40.58 -18.49 -0.55
N ARG A 404 40.85 -17.19 -0.31
CA ARG A 404 41.86 -16.43 -1.05
C ARG A 404 43.25 -17.03 -0.92
N ARG A 405 43.62 -17.56 0.27
CA ARG A 405 44.91 -18.25 0.50
C ARG A 405 45.00 -19.58 -0.25
N LEU A 406 43.85 -20.22 -0.55
CA LEU A 406 43.82 -21.48 -1.30
C LEU A 406 43.85 -21.29 -2.82
N MET A 407 43.67 -20.06 -3.34
CA MET A 407 43.62 -19.80 -4.78
C MET A 407 44.83 -20.38 -5.54
N PRO A 408 46.10 -20.25 -5.11
CA PRO A 408 47.24 -20.85 -5.82
C PRO A 408 47.18 -22.39 -5.84
N LYS A 409 46.71 -23.02 -4.75
CA LYS A 409 46.52 -24.49 -4.71
C LYS A 409 45.40 -24.96 -5.63
N LEU A 410 44.31 -24.18 -5.69
CA LEU A 410 43.19 -24.46 -6.61
C LEU A 410 43.61 -24.31 -8.07
N GLN A 411 44.49 -23.36 -8.37
CA GLN A 411 45.01 -23.16 -9.71
C GLN A 411 45.90 -24.35 -10.14
N GLN A 412 46.74 -24.85 -9.26
CA GLN A 412 47.53 -26.07 -9.50
C GLN A 412 46.64 -27.31 -9.70
N LEU A 413 45.55 -27.45 -8.93
CA LEU A 413 44.60 -28.55 -9.13
C LEU A 413 43.91 -28.47 -10.48
N ARG A 414 43.60 -27.26 -10.94
CA ARG A 414 42.99 -26.97 -12.24
C ARG A 414 43.94 -27.34 -13.39
N GLU A 415 45.21 -27.01 -13.27
CA GLU A 415 46.23 -27.40 -14.24
C GLU A 415 46.41 -28.92 -14.33
N ARG A 416 46.26 -29.66 -13.20
CA ARG A 416 46.37 -31.11 -13.14
C ARG A 416 45.14 -31.88 -13.62
N HIS A 417 43.96 -31.36 -13.41
CA HIS A 417 42.68 -32.06 -13.61
C HIS A 417 41.67 -31.27 -14.43
N GLY A 418 42.12 -30.23 -15.18
CA GLY A 418 41.23 -29.30 -15.90
C GLY A 418 40.31 -29.95 -16.91
N ASP A 419 40.71 -31.05 -17.52
CA ASP A 419 39.96 -31.79 -18.52
C ASP A 419 38.92 -32.73 -17.89
N ASP A 420 39.12 -33.15 -16.63
CA ASP A 420 38.20 -34.04 -15.90
C ASP A 420 37.46 -33.27 -14.80
N ARG A 421 36.25 -32.77 -15.13
CA ARG A 421 35.42 -31.98 -14.21
C ARG A 421 35.07 -32.73 -12.92
N MET A 422 34.91 -34.06 -12.98
CA MET A 422 34.55 -34.86 -11.80
C MET A 422 35.72 -34.98 -10.82
N LYS A 423 36.92 -35.27 -11.34
CA LYS A 423 38.14 -35.33 -10.51
C LYS A 423 38.52 -33.95 -9.98
N MET A 424 38.41 -32.92 -10.79
CA MET A 424 38.65 -31.54 -10.36
C MET A 424 37.73 -31.15 -9.18
N GLN A 425 36.46 -31.50 -9.25
CA GLN A 425 35.51 -31.24 -8.17
C GLN A 425 35.82 -32.00 -6.90
N GLN A 426 36.13 -33.28 -7.02
CA GLN A 426 36.47 -34.12 -5.88
C GLN A 426 37.75 -33.62 -5.20
N ALA A 427 38.80 -33.32 -5.97
CA ALA A 427 40.06 -32.77 -5.47
C ALA A 427 39.87 -31.40 -4.79
N THR A 428 38.97 -30.55 -5.33
CA THR A 428 38.64 -29.27 -4.72
C THR A 428 37.94 -29.46 -3.38
N MET A 429 36.98 -30.39 -3.29
CA MET A 429 36.28 -30.67 -2.03
C MET A 429 37.22 -31.30 -0.98
N ASP A 430 38.14 -32.17 -1.39
CA ASP A 430 39.13 -32.76 -0.50
C ASP A 430 40.13 -31.69 0.00
N LEU A 431 40.53 -30.74 -0.86
CA LEU A 431 41.35 -29.61 -0.46
C LEU A 431 40.65 -28.76 0.59
N TYR A 432 39.37 -28.41 0.40
CA TYR A 432 38.59 -27.64 1.38
C TYR A 432 38.46 -28.36 2.71
N LYS A 433 38.20 -29.70 2.69
CA LYS A 433 38.16 -30.52 3.90
C LYS A 433 39.51 -30.56 4.61
N LYS A 434 40.61 -30.76 3.88
CA LYS A 434 41.97 -30.81 4.42
C LYS A 434 42.39 -29.51 5.09
N GLU A 435 42.04 -28.38 4.48
CA GLU A 435 42.38 -27.05 4.99
C GLU A 435 41.31 -26.50 5.99
N LYS A 436 40.29 -27.30 6.32
CA LYS A 436 39.18 -26.96 7.25
C LYS A 436 38.46 -25.65 6.86
N ILE A 437 38.34 -25.35 5.57
CA ILE A 437 37.66 -24.18 5.06
C ILE A 437 36.27 -24.57 4.58
N ASN A 438 35.24 -23.87 5.11
CA ASN A 438 33.87 -24.06 4.67
C ASN A 438 33.60 -23.13 3.46
N PRO A 439 33.41 -23.65 2.25
CA PRO A 439 33.11 -22.82 1.08
C PRO A 439 31.76 -22.08 1.18
N PHE A 440 30.82 -22.62 1.98
CA PHE A 440 29.52 -21.98 2.23
C PHE A 440 29.58 -20.85 3.26
N GLY A 441 30.64 -20.76 4.06
CA GLY A 441 30.81 -19.68 5.05
C GLY A 441 30.86 -18.28 4.44
N GLY A 442 31.21 -18.17 3.15
CA GLY A 442 31.26 -16.91 2.41
C GLY A 442 29.88 -16.41 1.93
N CYS A 443 28.93 -17.30 1.64
CA CYS A 443 27.60 -16.92 1.13
C CYS A 443 26.50 -16.93 2.19
N LEU A 444 26.67 -17.64 3.30
CA LEU A 444 25.66 -17.74 4.38
C LEU A 444 25.19 -16.37 4.91
N PRO A 445 26.09 -15.41 5.19
CA PRO A 445 25.66 -14.09 5.64
C PRO A 445 24.83 -13.33 4.62
N LEU A 446 25.08 -13.53 3.32
CA LEU A 446 24.26 -12.93 2.28
C LEU A 446 22.83 -13.46 2.34
N LEU A 447 22.65 -14.78 2.51
CA LEU A 447 21.34 -15.41 2.64
C LEU A 447 20.56 -14.92 3.88
N VAL A 448 21.26 -14.72 5.01
CA VAL A 448 20.64 -14.19 6.24
C VAL A 448 20.31 -12.70 6.09
N GLN A 449 21.10 -11.95 5.34
CA GLN A 449 20.90 -10.51 5.15
C GLN A 449 19.82 -10.19 4.10
N MET A 450 19.52 -11.13 3.18
CA MET A 450 18.52 -10.90 2.12
C MET A 450 17.11 -10.57 2.67
N PRO A 451 16.54 -11.31 3.65
CA PRO A 451 15.24 -10.95 4.22
C PRO A 451 15.23 -9.56 4.86
N VAL A 452 16.31 -9.19 5.57
CA VAL A 452 16.44 -7.86 6.17
C VAL A 452 16.50 -6.77 5.10
N PHE A 453 17.19 -7.05 4.00
CA PHE A 453 17.25 -6.16 2.86
C PHE A 453 15.88 -5.96 2.20
N ILE A 454 15.15 -7.05 1.95
CA ILE A 454 13.79 -6.99 1.36
C ILE A 454 12.83 -6.25 2.29
N ALA A 455 12.88 -6.52 3.60
CA ALA A 455 12.08 -5.80 4.58
C ALA A 455 12.37 -4.29 4.58
N LEU A 456 13.65 -3.90 4.52
CA LEU A 456 14.03 -2.49 4.45
C LEU A 456 13.60 -1.85 3.12
N TYR A 457 13.66 -2.60 2.02
CA TYR A 457 13.15 -2.14 0.73
C TYR A 457 11.67 -1.76 0.86
N TRP A 458 10.83 -2.65 1.41
CA TRP A 458 9.42 -2.37 1.63
C TRP A 458 9.19 -1.17 2.57
N VAL A 459 9.94 -1.09 3.68
CA VAL A 459 9.87 0.06 4.59
C VAL A 459 10.11 1.37 3.85
N LEU A 460 11.20 1.47 3.08
CA LEU A 460 11.54 2.71 2.38
C LEU A 460 10.58 3.02 1.22
N MET A 461 9.98 1.99 0.60
CA MET A 461 9.02 2.18 -0.48
C MET A 461 7.64 2.62 0.01
N GLN A 462 7.20 2.09 1.16
CA GLN A 462 5.87 2.37 1.70
C GLN A 462 5.82 3.60 2.62
N SER A 463 6.99 4.11 3.07
CA SER A 463 7.04 5.25 3.98
C SER A 463 6.65 6.56 3.30
N VAL A 464 5.48 7.08 3.63
CA VAL A 464 5.01 8.40 3.16
C VAL A 464 5.92 9.54 3.65
N GLU A 465 6.61 9.35 4.76
CA GLU A 465 7.53 10.30 5.38
C GLU A 465 8.78 10.56 4.51
N LEU A 466 9.12 9.64 3.61
CA LEU A 466 10.21 9.84 2.66
C LEU A 466 9.80 10.70 1.47
N ARG A 467 8.50 10.88 1.25
CA ARG A 467 7.99 11.70 0.17
C ARG A 467 8.28 13.17 0.45
N HIS A 468 9.00 13.81 -0.46
CA HIS A 468 9.49 15.18 -0.33
C HIS A 468 10.43 15.40 0.88
N ALA A 469 11.02 14.33 1.43
CA ALA A 469 12.02 14.44 2.48
C ALA A 469 13.39 14.73 1.85
N PRO A 470 14.01 15.89 2.19
CA PRO A 470 15.33 16.24 1.65
C PRO A 470 16.46 15.46 2.36
N PHE A 471 17.56 15.27 1.65
CA PHE A 471 18.80 14.79 2.24
C PHE A 471 19.83 15.93 2.27
N PHE A 472 20.79 15.92 1.37
CA PHE A 472 21.78 16.98 1.19
C PHE A 472 22.02 17.29 -0.29
N LEU A 473 22.52 18.50 -0.56
CA LEU A 473 22.90 18.98 -1.89
C LEU A 473 21.69 18.97 -2.84
N TRP A 474 21.72 18.13 -3.85
CA TRP A 474 20.72 18.05 -4.92
C TRP A 474 19.59 17.03 -4.64
N ILE A 475 19.67 16.29 -3.54
CA ILE A 475 18.63 15.32 -3.17
C ILE A 475 17.58 16.03 -2.31
N GLU A 476 16.53 16.52 -2.97
CA GLU A 476 15.43 17.23 -2.33
C GLU A 476 14.27 16.30 -2.00
N ASP A 477 14.25 15.09 -2.56
CA ASP A 477 13.22 14.08 -2.35
C ASP A 477 13.82 12.67 -2.36
N LEU A 478 13.75 11.98 -1.22
CA LEU A 478 14.25 10.61 -1.07
C LEU A 478 13.34 9.56 -1.71
N SER A 479 12.08 9.89 -2.00
CA SER A 479 11.10 8.98 -2.60
C SER A 479 11.20 8.90 -4.13
N VAL A 480 11.88 9.83 -4.77
CA VAL A 480 12.09 9.86 -6.22
C VAL A 480 13.53 9.49 -6.59
N ARG A 481 13.74 9.20 -7.88
CA ARG A 481 15.08 8.90 -8.40
C ARG A 481 16.02 10.11 -8.26
N ASP A 482 17.30 9.83 -8.11
CA ASP A 482 18.35 10.87 -8.13
C ASP A 482 18.37 11.58 -9.50
N PRO A 483 18.09 12.90 -9.55
CA PRO A 483 18.01 13.64 -10.81
C PRO A 483 19.32 13.65 -11.61
N TYR A 484 20.46 13.55 -10.95
CA TYR A 484 21.78 13.55 -11.58
C TYR A 484 22.43 12.18 -11.65
N PHE A 485 21.75 11.12 -11.15
CA PHE A 485 22.25 9.74 -11.13
C PHE A 485 23.59 9.54 -10.40
N VAL A 486 23.98 10.47 -9.54
CA VAL A 486 25.25 10.42 -8.81
C VAL A 486 25.26 9.26 -7.81
N LEU A 487 24.17 9.09 -7.04
CA LEU A 487 24.06 8.00 -6.06
C LEU A 487 24.16 6.61 -6.72
N PRO A 488 23.44 6.29 -7.81
CA PRO A 488 23.59 5.01 -8.51
C PRO A 488 24.99 4.77 -9.04
N LEU A 489 25.65 5.80 -9.59
CA LEU A 489 27.02 5.68 -10.08
C LEU A 489 28.03 5.42 -8.95
N LEU A 490 27.91 6.12 -7.82
CA LEU A 490 28.73 5.89 -6.64
C LEU A 490 28.48 4.49 -6.06
N MET A 491 27.23 4.05 -6.01
CA MET A 491 26.87 2.68 -5.60
C MET A 491 27.54 1.65 -6.51
N GLY A 492 27.46 1.81 -7.83
CA GLY A 492 28.13 0.93 -8.79
C GLY A 492 29.64 0.88 -8.60
N ALA A 493 30.27 2.03 -8.33
CA ALA A 493 31.69 2.13 -8.01
C ALA A 493 32.05 1.37 -6.74
N THR A 494 31.25 1.48 -5.67
CA THR A 494 31.45 0.71 -4.42
C THR A 494 31.30 -0.80 -4.66
N MET A 495 30.30 -1.23 -5.43
CA MET A 495 30.13 -2.64 -5.80
C MET A 495 31.33 -3.18 -6.59
N PHE A 496 31.82 -2.40 -7.54
CA PHE A 496 33.01 -2.76 -8.32
C PHE A 496 34.26 -2.88 -7.44
N LEU A 497 34.47 -1.94 -6.50
CA LEU A 497 35.57 -1.98 -5.55
C LEU A 497 35.46 -3.20 -4.62
N GLN A 498 34.28 -3.48 -4.09
CA GLN A 498 34.02 -4.62 -3.23
C GLN A 498 34.28 -5.95 -3.96
N MET A 499 33.89 -6.02 -5.23
CA MET A 499 34.18 -7.20 -6.07
C MET A 499 35.67 -7.42 -6.25
N ARG A 500 36.47 -6.36 -6.46
CA ARG A 500 37.94 -6.47 -6.56
C ARG A 500 38.61 -6.94 -5.26
N MET A 501 38.00 -6.64 -4.11
CA MET A 501 38.47 -7.11 -2.81
C MET A 501 38.08 -8.56 -2.52
N SER A 502 37.11 -9.11 -3.24
CA SER A 502 36.63 -10.49 -3.08
C SER A 502 37.47 -11.48 -3.90
N PRO A 503 37.63 -12.75 -3.46
CA PRO A 503 38.32 -13.77 -4.24
C PRO A 503 37.56 -14.05 -5.54
N ALA A 504 38.30 -14.21 -6.65
CA ALA A 504 37.70 -14.55 -7.93
C ALA A 504 37.07 -15.97 -7.87
N PRO A 505 35.88 -16.16 -8.44
CA PRO A 505 35.29 -17.49 -8.54
C PRO A 505 36.17 -18.44 -9.35
N ALA A 506 36.13 -19.71 -8.99
CA ALA A 506 36.85 -20.77 -9.72
C ALA A 506 36.22 -21.04 -11.10
N ASP A 507 34.94 -20.82 -11.29
CA ASP A 507 34.22 -20.99 -12.55
C ASP A 507 34.29 -19.72 -13.41
N PRO A 508 34.79 -19.82 -14.68
CA PRO A 508 34.90 -18.68 -15.58
C PRO A 508 33.58 -18.00 -15.89
N MET A 509 32.48 -18.76 -16.01
CA MET A 509 31.14 -18.23 -16.26
C MET A 509 30.66 -17.40 -15.06
N GLN A 510 30.83 -17.94 -13.85
CA GLN A 510 30.51 -17.22 -12.62
C GLN A 510 31.35 -15.94 -12.48
N ALA A 511 32.63 -15.98 -12.84
CA ALA A 511 33.50 -14.81 -12.83
C ALA A 511 33.02 -13.73 -13.82
N GLN A 512 32.52 -14.12 -14.99
CA GLN A 512 31.97 -13.21 -15.99
C GLN A 512 30.66 -12.56 -15.50
N ILE A 513 29.73 -13.34 -14.94
CA ILE A 513 28.49 -12.85 -14.34
C ILE A 513 28.80 -11.86 -13.23
N MET A 514 29.73 -12.19 -12.33
CA MET A 514 30.12 -11.28 -11.24
C MET A 514 30.70 -9.97 -11.74
N ARG A 515 31.47 -9.98 -12.85
CA ARG A 515 32.00 -8.72 -13.44
C ARG A 515 30.92 -7.83 -14.03
N LEU A 516 29.87 -8.43 -14.59
CA LEU A 516 28.77 -7.71 -15.23
C LEU A 516 27.77 -7.17 -14.21
N MET A 517 27.65 -7.85 -13.04
CA MET A 517 26.66 -7.54 -12.01
C MET A 517 26.69 -6.08 -11.52
N PRO A 518 27.84 -5.44 -11.22
CA PRO A 518 27.86 -4.03 -10.83
C PRO A 518 27.29 -3.09 -11.90
N ILE A 519 27.57 -3.38 -13.18
CA ILE A 519 27.06 -2.56 -14.29
C ILE A 519 25.54 -2.74 -14.40
N MET A 520 25.07 -3.99 -14.40
CA MET A 520 23.64 -4.31 -14.48
C MET A 520 22.87 -3.68 -13.30
N MET A 521 23.40 -3.81 -12.08
CA MET A 521 22.79 -3.20 -10.89
C MET A 521 22.79 -1.67 -10.98
N THR A 522 23.89 -1.04 -11.40
CA THR A 522 23.92 0.42 -11.58
C THR A 522 22.83 0.88 -12.55
N VAL A 523 22.68 0.21 -13.70
CA VAL A 523 21.65 0.54 -14.69
C VAL A 523 20.26 0.35 -14.09
N LEU A 524 20.01 -0.74 -13.38
CA LEU A 524 18.71 -0.98 -12.73
C LEU A 524 18.37 0.14 -11.73
N PHE A 525 19.33 0.53 -10.89
CA PHE A 525 19.11 1.51 -9.82
C PHE A 525 19.01 2.97 -10.29
N LEU A 526 19.17 3.25 -11.59
CA LEU A 526 18.90 4.58 -12.16
C LEU A 526 17.42 5.00 -12.00
N TRP A 527 16.52 4.03 -11.91
CA TRP A 527 15.07 4.26 -11.78
C TRP A 527 14.53 4.14 -10.37
N PHE A 528 15.37 3.74 -9.41
CA PHE A 528 14.95 3.55 -8.02
C PHE A 528 15.01 4.84 -7.21
N PRO A 529 14.18 4.96 -6.14
CA PRO A 529 14.20 6.11 -5.23
C PRO A 529 15.57 6.35 -4.61
N SER A 530 15.91 7.62 -4.45
CA SER A 530 17.20 8.06 -3.90
C SER A 530 17.48 7.51 -2.50
N GLY A 531 16.46 7.40 -1.66
CA GLY A 531 16.59 6.83 -0.31
C GLY A 531 17.04 5.37 -0.31
N LEU A 532 16.52 4.56 -1.24
CA LEU A 532 16.94 3.17 -1.39
C LEU A 532 18.37 3.07 -1.93
N VAL A 533 18.70 3.89 -2.92
CA VAL A 533 20.08 3.92 -3.47
C VAL A 533 21.08 4.41 -2.42
N LEU A 534 20.68 5.37 -1.59
CA LEU A 534 21.50 5.87 -0.45
C LEU A 534 21.78 4.75 0.56
N TYR A 535 20.75 3.94 0.89
CA TYR A 535 20.95 2.76 1.72
C TYR A 535 21.96 1.78 1.10
N TRP A 536 21.82 1.44 -0.19
CA TRP A 536 22.75 0.55 -0.87
C TRP A 536 24.17 1.08 -0.92
N LEU A 537 24.35 2.35 -1.22
CA LEU A 537 25.64 3.03 -1.21
C LEU A 537 26.28 2.95 0.18
N THR A 538 25.53 3.32 1.22
CA THR A 538 25.99 3.27 2.62
C THR A 538 26.37 1.86 3.05
N ASN A 539 25.51 0.88 2.73
CA ASN A 539 25.76 -0.54 3.00
C ASN A 539 27.02 -1.04 2.30
N GLY A 540 27.25 -0.63 1.04
CA GLY A 540 28.46 -0.95 0.27
C GLY A 540 29.72 -0.35 0.88
N LEU A 541 29.70 0.93 1.21
CA LEU A 541 30.83 1.62 1.87
C LEU A 541 31.19 0.97 3.21
N LEU A 542 30.20 0.73 4.05
CA LEU A 542 30.41 0.05 5.33
C LEU A 542 30.93 -1.38 5.17
N SER A 543 30.48 -2.10 4.14
CA SER A 543 30.99 -3.44 3.82
C SER A 543 32.46 -3.40 3.42
N ILE A 544 32.86 -2.41 2.61
CA ILE A 544 34.28 -2.23 2.23
C ILE A 544 35.13 -1.93 3.48
N LEU A 545 34.69 -1.03 4.34
CA LEU A 545 35.39 -0.71 5.59
C LEU A 545 35.51 -1.92 6.52
N GLN A 546 34.42 -2.68 6.71
CA GLN A 546 34.43 -3.90 7.50
C GLN A 546 35.36 -4.96 6.91
N GLN A 547 35.31 -5.18 5.60
CA GLN A 547 36.17 -6.13 4.90
C GLN A 547 37.63 -5.76 5.04
N TRP A 548 37.97 -4.49 4.83
CA TRP A 548 39.32 -3.98 4.96
C TRP A 548 39.87 -4.16 6.39
N TYR A 549 39.07 -3.76 7.40
CA TYR A 549 39.47 -3.87 8.80
C TYR A 549 39.68 -5.35 9.22
N ILE A 550 38.74 -6.21 8.90
CA ILE A 550 38.77 -7.63 9.29
C ILE A 550 39.92 -8.35 8.56
N THR A 551 40.12 -8.06 7.24
CA THR A 551 41.23 -8.68 6.50
C THR A 551 42.57 -8.27 7.06
N ARG A 552 42.78 -7.00 7.41
CA ARG A 552 44.01 -6.54 8.08
C ARG A 552 44.27 -7.24 9.41
N LYS A 553 43.21 -7.44 10.22
CA LYS A 553 43.31 -8.16 11.48
C LYS A 553 43.73 -9.62 11.28
N ILE A 554 43.14 -10.29 10.30
CA ILE A 554 43.49 -11.69 9.96
C ILE A 554 44.93 -11.80 9.46
N ASP A 555 45.41 -10.86 8.65
CA ASP A 555 46.76 -10.87 8.14
C ASP A 555 47.79 -10.60 9.27
N ALA A 556 47.48 -9.71 10.22
CA ALA A 556 48.29 -9.47 11.40
C ALA A 556 48.35 -10.71 12.33
N GLU A 557 47.20 -11.35 12.61
CA GLU A 557 47.14 -12.60 13.37
C GLU A 557 47.97 -13.72 12.73
N SER A 558 47.97 -13.76 11.39
CA SER A 558 48.73 -14.78 10.61
C SER A 558 50.23 -14.49 10.60
N ALA A 559 50.65 -13.21 10.63
CA ALA A 559 52.05 -12.81 10.71
C ALA A 559 52.64 -13.09 12.10
N ALA A 560 51.83 -12.91 13.14
CA ALA A 560 52.23 -13.18 14.52
C ALA A 560 52.32 -14.71 14.87
N ALA A 561 51.64 -15.54 14.08
CA ALA A 561 51.65 -17.01 14.25
C ALA A 561 52.78 -17.70 13.47
N LYS A 562 53.54 -17.02 12.63
CA LYS A 562 54.76 -17.45 11.93
C LYS A 562 56.00 -17.03 12.71
#